data_32e60c97ca1773bdd8cbfd352be46ddc
#
_entry.id   32e60c97ca1773bdd8cbfd352be46ddc
#
_cell.length_a   1.000
_cell.length_b   1.000
_cell.length_c   1.000
_cell.angle_alpha   90.00
_cell.angle_beta   90.00
_cell.angle_gamma   90.00
#
_symmetry.space_group_name_H-M   'P 1'
#
loop_
_entity.id
_entity.type
_entity.pdbx_description
1 polymer ?
#
loop_
_entity_poly.entity_id
_entity_poly.type
_entity_poly.pdbx_seq_one_letter_code
_entity_poly.pdbx_strand_id
1 'polypeptide(L)'
;GPGCPVCVTDVPEVDEAIVLATQGVRIATYGDMVKVPGTVRSLADAQAEGGRVHVVYSIAQAVELARETDDEVVFFASGFETTAVATAAVALDAPPANLSILSAHKYVPAAMEVVAQHPESRIDGFIAAGHAAVVTGWALFEPFAARTGKPVVVAGFEPLDILAAVLKLVELIAAGEASVFNA
;
A
#
# COMPACT_ATOMS: atom_id res chain seq x y z
N GLY A 1 12.03 -2.75 5.65
CA GLY A 1 12.09 -1.31 5.51
C GLY A 1 10.72 -0.72 5.25
N PRO A 2 10.56 0.62 5.18
CA PRO A 2 9.30 1.23 4.82
C PRO A 2 8.85 0.74 3.44
N GLY A 3 7.55 0.50 3.29
CA GLY A 3 6.97 0.11 2.01
C GLY A 3 7.12 1.23 0.98
N CYS A 4 7.29 0.85 -0.28
CA CYS A 4 7.36 1.78 -1.40
C CYS A 4 6.10 1.60 -2.26
N PRO A 5 5.15 2.56 -2.27
CA PRO A 5 3.95 2.48 -3.10
C PRO A 5 4.25 2.25 -4.58
N VAL A 6 5.24 2.99 -5.10
CA VAL A 6 5.69 2.86 -6.50
C VAL A 6 6.19 1.45 -6.81
N CYS A 7 6.94 0.83 -5.87
CA CYS A 7 7.60 -0.47 -6.10
C CYS A 7 6.62 -1.64 -6.13
N VAL A 8 5.44 -1.49 -5.54
CA VAL A 8 4.45 -2.57 -5.39
C VAL A 8 3.20 -2.37 -6.25
N THR A 9 3.08 -1.23 -6.94
CA THR A 9 2.01 -1.01 -7.90
C THR A 9 2.35 -1.73 -9.19
N ASP A 10 1.47 -2.62 -9.63
CA ASP A 10 1.67 -3.42 -10.82
C ASP A 10 1.49 -2.60 -12.11
N VAL A 11 2.22 -2.95 -13.16
CA VAL A 11 2.16 -2.25 -14.45
C VAL A 11 0.72 -2.17 -15.02
N PRO A 12 -0.11 -3.21 -14.97
CA PRO A 12 -1.51 -3.12 -15.44
C PRO A 12 -2.34 -2.07 -14.71
N GLU A 13 -2.13 -1.87 -13.39
CA GLU A 13 -2.82 -0.84 -12.59
C GLU A 13 -2.42 0.57 -13.04
N VAL A 14 -1.14 0.76 -13.39
CA VAL A 14 -0.63 2.02 -13.96
C VAL A 14 -1.20 2.26 -15.35
N ASP A 15 -1.21 1.24 -16.21
CA ASP A 15 -1.75 1.32 -17.57
C ASP A 15 -3.25 1.67 -17.57
N GLU A 16 -4.02 1.12 -16.64
CA GLU A 16 -5.45 1.44 -16.49
C GLU A 16 -5.65 2.92 -16.15
N ALA A 17 -4.89 3.45 -15.21
CA ALA A 17 -4.93 4.89 -14.86
C ALA A 17 -4.54 5.77 -16.07
N ILE A 18 -3.55 5.37 -16.86
CA ILE A 18 -3.12 6.06 -18.07
C ILE A 18 -4.22 6.06 -19.14
N VAL A 19 -4.86 4.91 -19.37
CA VAL A 19 -5.96 4.79 -20.33
C VAL A 19 -7.11 5.71 -19.94
N LEU A 20 -7.53 5.70 -18.68
CA LEU A 20 -8.57 6.59 -18.18
C LEU A 20 -8.21 8.08 -18.38
N ALA A 21 -6.98 8.48 -18.07
CA ALA A 21 -6.50 9.84 -18.27
C ALA A 21 -6.60 10.28 -19.74
N THR A 22 -6.23 9.39 -20.68
CA THR A 22 -6.29 9.67 -22.11
C THR A 22 -7.70 9.69 -22.69
N GLN A 23 -8.64 9.05 -22.01
CA GLN A 23 -10.08 9.10 -22.34
C GLN A 23 -10.76 10.36 -21.77
N GLY A 24 -10.02 11.24 -21.09
CA GLY A 24 -10.53 12.51 -20.56
C GLY A 24 -11.05 12.43 -19.13
N VAL A 25 -10.94 11.27 -18.48
CA VAL A 25 -11.23 11.13 -17.04
C VAL A 25 -10.19 11.88 -16.23
N ARG A 26 -10.61 12.57 -15.16
CA ARG A 26 -9.69 13.25 -14.25
C ARG A 26 -9.05 12.23 -13.30
N ILE A 27 -7.77 12.01 -13.40
CA ILE A 27 -7.03 11.14 -12.50
C ILE A 27 -6.41 11.97 -11.38
N ALA A 28 -6.83 11.73 -10.16
CA ALA A 28 -6.17 12.26 -8.96
C ALA A 28 -5.24 11.18 -8.39
N THR A 29 -3.96 11.49 -8.18
CA THR A 29 -3.00 10.52 -7.65
C THR A 29 -1.88 11.20 -6.88
N TYR A 30 -1.12 10.41 -6.11
CA TYR A 30 0.07 10.90 -5.42
C TYR A 30 1.19 11.28 -6.39
N GLY A 31 1.99 12.28 -6.03
CA GLY A 31 3.00 12.86 -6.92
C GLY A 31 4.08 11.88 -7.38
N ASP A 32 4.44 10.91 -6.55
CA ASP A 32 5.41 9.86 -6.88
C ASP A 32 4.88 8.88 -7.93
N MET A 33 3.56 8.71 -8.04
CA MET A 33 2.92 7.83 -9.03
C MET A 33 2.91 8.42 -10.45
N VAL A 34 3.00 9.74 -10.60
CA VAL A 34 2.85 10.42 -11.91
C VAL A 34 3.92 10.01 -12.91
N LYS A 35 5.14 9.74 -12.45
CA LYS A 35 6.29 9.35 -13.29
C LYS A 35 6.53 7.83 -13.35
N VAL A 36 5.69 7.04 -12.71
CA VAL A 36 5.83 5.57 -12.75
C VAL A 36 5.55 5.09 -14.17
N PRO A 37 6.46 4.32 -14.79
CA PRO A 37 6.25 3.81 -16.13
C PRO A 37 5.19 2.71 -16.12
N GLY A 38 4.19 2.83 -16.98
CA GLY A 38 3.38 1.72 -17.44
C GLY A 38 4.11 0.92 -18.54
N THR A 39 3.38 0.14 -19.30
CA THR A 39 3.94 -0.68 -20.40
C THR A 39 4.60 0.18 -21.47
N VAL A 40 4.03 1.34 -21.82
CA VAL A 40 4.48 2.19 -22.94
C VAL A 40 4.87 3.59 -22.47
N ARG A 41 4.18 4.14 -21.49
CA ARG A 41 4.30 5.52 -21.04
C ARG A 41 3.90 5.66 -19.57
N SER A 42 4.03 6.88 -19.02
CA SER A 42 3.61 7.24 -17.67
C SER A 42 2.37 8.15 -17.68
N LEU A 43 1.81 8.43 -16.50
CA LEU A 43 0.77 9.45 -16.33
C LEU A 43 1.29 10.86 -16.70
N ALA A 44 2.60 11.13 -16.47
CA ALA A 44 3.22 12.39 -16.90
C ALA A 44 3.19 12.56 -18.43
N ASP A 45 3.46 11.48 -19.16
CA ASP A 45 3.40 11.49 -20.63
C ASP A 45 1.95 11.68 -21.11
N ALA A 46 1.00 10.99 -20.49
CA ALA A 46 -0.42 11.17 -20.77
C ALA A 46 -0.88 12.62 -20.51
N GLN A 47 -0.39 13.23 -19.43
CA GLN A 47 -0.69 14.63 -19.10
C GLN A 47 -0.10 15.59 -20.16
N ALA A 48 1.11 15.34 -20.64
CA ALA A 48 1.73 16.14 -21.71
C ALA A 48 0.97 16.07 -23.04
N GLU A 49 0.25 14.97 -23.29
CA GLU A 49 -0.62 14.75 -24.45
C GLU A 49 -2.07 15.27 -24.25
N GLY A 50 -2.35 15.94 -23.12
CA GLY A 50 -3.66 16.53 -22.82
C GLY A 50 -4.53 15.73 -21.86
N GLY A 51 -4.04 14.63 -21.31
CA GLY A 51 -4.69 13.88 -20.25
C GLY A 51 -4.82 14.71 -18.96
N ARG A 52 -5.88 14.47 -18.21
CA ARG A 52 -6.21 15.25 -17.00
C ARG A 52 -5.68 14.54 -15.73
N VAL A 53 -4.44 14.84 -15.35
CA VAL A 53 -3.79 14.29 -14.17
C VAL A 53 -3.60 15.38 -13.11
N HIS A 54 -4.07 15.11 -11.90
CA HIS A 54 -4.01 16.00 -10.75
C HIS A 54 -3.20 15.36 -9.63
N VAL A 55 -2.13 16.04 -9.20
CA VAL A 55 -1.34 15.60 -8.05
C VAL A 55 -2.08 16.00 -6.77
N VAL A 56 -2.29 15.03 -5.91
CA VAL A 56 -2.93 15.20 -4.60
C VAL A 56 -2.05 14.61 -3.49
N TYR A 57 -2.19 15.11 -2.27
CA TYR A 57 -1.49 14.63 -1.09
C TYR A 57 -2.34 13.71 -0.20
N SER A 58 -3.65 13.68 -0.47
CA SER A 58 -4.60 12.81 0.24
C SER A 58 -5.84 12.59 -0.61
N ILE A 59 -6.59 11.54 -0.30
CA ILE A 59 -7.91 11.32 -0.92
C ILE A 59 -8.89 12.45 -0.63
N ALA A 60 -8.74 13.18 0.48
CA ALA A 60 -9.59 14.34 0.78
C ALA A 60 -9.51 15.40 -0.32
N GLN A 61 -8.33 15.65 -0.89
CA GLN A 61 -8.20 16.56 -2.01
C GLN A 61 -8.84 16.02 -3.31
N ALA A 62 -8.87 14.70 -3.51
CA ALA A 62 -9.62 14.12 -4.62
C ALA A 62 -11.15 14.29 -4.42
N VAL A 63 -11.63 14.22 -3.18
CA VAL A 63 -13.03 14.54 -2.83
C VAL A 63 -13.34 16.01 -3.13
N GLU A 64 -12.45 16.93 -2.75
CA GLU A 64 -12.60 18.35 -3.06
C GLU A 64 -12.64 18.58 -4.58
N LEU A 65 -11.70 17.99 -5.31
CA LEU A 65 -11.67 18.06 -6.78
C LEU A 65 -12.98 17.56 -7.40
N ALA A 66 -13.53 16.45 -6.90
CA ALA A 66 -14.80 15.90 -7.39
C ALA A 66 -16.00 16.82 -7.08
N ARG A 67 -15.98 17.56 -5.97
CA ARG A 67 -17.02 18.54 -5.63
C ARG A 67 -16.98 19.81 -6.49
N GLU A 68 -15.81 20.14 -7.03
CA GLU A 68 -15.60 21.34 -7.85
C GLU A 68 -15.95 21.14 -9.33
N THR A 69 -16.31 19.92 -9.76
CA THR A 69 -16.59 19.58 -11.14
C THR A 69 -17.72 18.57 -11.28
N ASP A 70 -18.42 18.61 -12.40
CA ASP A 70 -19.37 17.55 -12.80
C ASP A 70 -18.69 16.40 -13.56
N ASP A 71 -17.41 16.55 -13.92
CA ASP A 71 -16.63 15.50 -14.58
C ASP A 71 -16.37 14.33 -13.63
N GLU A 72 -16.20 13.14 -14.20
CA GLU A 72 -15.76 11.98 -13.44
C GLU A 72 -14.32 12.16 -12.95
N VAL A 73 -14.10 11.89 -11.67
CA VAL A 73 -12.80 11.89 -11.01
C VAL A 73 -12.50 10.47 -10.53
N VAL A 74 -11.34 9.95 -10.90
CA VAL A 74 -10.83 8.67 -10.42
C VAL A 74 -9.62 8.93 -9.53
N PHE A 75 -9.72 8.54 -8.27
CA PHE A 75 -8.59 8.53 -7.36
C PHE A 75 -7.79 7.24 -7.56
N PHE A 76 -6.62 7.36 -8.21
CA PHE A 76 -5.67 6.25 -8.34
C PHE A 76 -4.91 6.10 -7.02
N ALA A 77 -5.36 5.17 -6.21
CA ALA A 77 -4.96 4.95 -4.83
C ALA A 77 -3.90 3.87 -4.73
N SER A 78 -2.66 4.25 -4.40
CA SER A 78 -1.54 3.34 -4.20
C SER A 78 -1.06 3.35 -2.75
N GLY A 79 -0.33 2.32 -2.36
CA GLY A 79 0.30 2.22 -1.05
C GLY A 79 -0.11 1.00 -0.25
N PHE A 80 -0.02 1.13 1.06
CA PHE A 80 -0.25 0.04 2.01
C PHE A 80 -1.34 0.44 3.02
N GLU A 81 -1.41 -0.25 4.14
CA GLU A 81 -2.40 -0.01 5.20
C GLU A 81 -2.46 1.45 5.64
N THR A 82 -1.31 2.12 5.69
CA THR A 82 -1.21 3.52 6.13
C THR A 82 -1.99 4.50 5.26
N THR A 83 -2.10 4.25 3.95
CA THR A 83 -2.88 5.05 3.01
C THR A 83 -4.27 4.46 2.75
N ALA A 84 -4.40 3.14 2.81
CA ALA A 84 -5.65 2.43 2.58
C ALA A 84 -6.75 2.80 3.60
N VAL A 85 -6.37 3.07 4.86
CA VAL A 85 -7.31 3.48 5.92
C VAL A 85 -8.03 4.78 5.56
N ALA A 86 -7.29 5.79 5.08
CA ALA A 86 -7.90 7.06 4.67
C ALA A 86 -8.82 6.88 3.47
N THR A 87 -8.42 6.04 2.51
CA THR A 87 -9.23 5.71 1.33
C THR A 87 -10.51 4.98 1.73
N ALA A 88 -10.41 4.00 2.62
CA ALA A 88 -11.56 3.27 3.14
C ALA A 88 -12.51 4.17 3.94
N ALA A 89 -11.99 5.08 4.75
CA ALA A 89 -12.81 6.03 5.50
C ALA A 89 -13.67 6.90 4.56
N VAL A 90 -13.07 7.43 3.49
CA VAL A 90 -13.82 8.19 2.48
C VAL A 90 -14.84 7.32 1.75
N ALA A 91 -14.48 6.09 1.38
CA ALA A 91 -15.41 5.18 0.70
C ALA A 91 -16.64 4.84 1.56
N LEU A 92 -16.49 4.80 2.89
CA LEU A 92 -17.57 4.53 3.84
C LEU A 92 -18.43 5.78 4.16
N ASP A 93 -17.91 6.99 3.94
CA ASP A 93 -18.55 8.26 4.28
C ASP A 93 -19.31 8.90 3.08
N ALA A 94 -19.91 8.07 2.22
CA ALA A 94 -20.68 8.49 1.07
C ALA A 94 -19.98 9.58 0.22
N PRO A 95 -18.91 9.26 -0.49
CA PRO A 95 -18.17 10.21 -1.33
C PRO A 95 -19.05 10.79 -2.43
N PRO A 96 -18.64 11.91 -3.09
CA PRO A 96 -19.34 12.44 -4.26
C PRO A 96 -19.61 11.36 -5.31
N ALA A 97 -20.78 11.39 -5.94
CA ALA A 97 -21.22 10.35 -6.89
C ALA A 97 -20.31 10.25 -8.13
N ASN A 98 -19.59 11.34 -8.46
CA ASN A 98 -18.62 11.40 -9.55
C ASN A 98 -17.19 11.05 -9.12
N LEU A 99 -16.98 10.57 -7.89
CA LEU A 99 -15.68 10.08 -7.43
C LEU A 99 -15.66 8.55 -7.43
N SER A 100 -14.76 7.99 -8.21
CA SER A 100 -14.42 6.56 -8.21
C SER A 100 -13.02 6.32 -7.64
N ILE A 101 -12.76 5.12 -7.13
CA ILE A 101 -11.47 4.74 -6.58
C ILE A 101 -10.90 3.58 -7.42
N LEU A 102 -9.78 3.82 -8.10
CA LEU A 102 -8.95 2.78 -8.69
C LEU A 102 -7.90 2.36 -7.65
N SER A 103 -8.17 1.24 -6.97
CA SER A 103 -7.34 0.83 -5.84
C SER A 103 -6.22 -0.12 -6.26
N ALA A 104 -4.99 0.34 -6.11
CA ALA A 104 -3.75 -0.42 -6.19
C ALA A 104 -3.11 -0.64 -4.80
N HIS A 105 -3.88 -0.53 -3.73
CA HIS A 105 -3.39 -0.79 -2.37
C HIS A 105 -2.96 -2.24 -2.20
N LYS A 106 -1.87 -2.44 -1.49
CA LYS A 106 -1.37 -3.77 -1.11
C LYS A 106 -1.55 -3.98 0.39
N TYR A 107 -2.06 -5.15 0.75
CA TYR A 107 -2.29 -5.55 2.13
C TYR A 107 -1.16 -6.48 2.58
N VAL A 108 -0.30 -5.99 3.48
CA VAL A 108 0.94 -6.68 3.88
C VAL A 108 0.69 -8.06 4.50
N PRO A 109 -0.28 -8.28 5.41
CA PRO A 109 -0.51 -9.62 5.96
C PRO A 109 -0.86 -10.67 4.89
N ALA A 110 -1.65 -10.32 3.87
CA ALA A 110 -1.97 -11.23 2.77
C ALA A 110 -0.73 -11.56 1.94
N ALA A 111 0.12 -10.58 1.65
CA ALA A 111 1.38 -10.79 0.95
C ALA A 111 2.34 -11.69 1.76
N MET A 112 2.45 -11.48 3.07
CA MET A 112 3.22 -12.33 3.98
C MET A 112 2.74 -13.79 3.91
N GLU A 113 1.43 -14.00 3.86
CA GLU A 113 0.83 -15.34 3.80
C GLU A 113 1.19 -16.07 2.51
N VAL A 114 1.08 -15.40 1.36
CA VAL A 114 1.48 -15.94 0.05
C VAL A 114 2.96 -16.35 0.06
N VAL A 115 3.82 -15.47 0.58
CA VAL A 115 5.28 -15.73 0.64
C VAL A 115 5.60 -16.85 1.63
N ALA A 116 4.92 -16.90 2.78
CA ALA A 116 5.16 -17.92 3.81
C ALA A 116 4.74 -19.33 3.36
N GLN A 117 3.68 -19.41 2.53
CA GLN A 117 3.12 -20.68 2.04
C GLN A 117 3.74 -21.16 0.73
N HIS A 118 4.57 -20.33 0.07
CA HIS A 118 5.19 -20.72 -1.19
C HIS A 118 6.07 -21.97 -0.98
N PRO A 119 5.94 -23.01 -1.82
CA PRO A 119 6.65 -24.29 -1.62
C PRO A 119 8.17 -24.17 -1.53
N GLU A 120 8.76 -23.18 -2.18
CA GLU A 120 10.20 -22.91 -2.17
C GLU A 120 10.62 -21.89 -1.10
N SER A 121 9.68 -21.42 -0.26
CA SER A 121 9.98 -20.43 0.76
C SER A 121 10.92 -21.00 1.82
N ARG A 122 12.01 -20.28 2.08
CA ARG A 122 12.99 -20.57 3.14
C ARG A 122 12.93 -19.52 4.26
N ILE A 123 11.80 -18.85 4.40
CA ILE A 123 11.62 -17.80 5.40
C ILE A 123 11.19 -18.45 6.71
N ASP A 124 11.94 -18.22 7.78
CA ASP A 124 11.69 -18.76 9.10
C ASP A 124 10.94 -17.78 10.01
N GLY A 125 10.89 -16.48 9.66
CA GLY A 125 10.17 -15.44 10.41
C GLY A 125 10.15 -14.11 9.68
N PHE A 126 9.44 -13.13 10.22
CA PHE A 126 9.19 -11.84 9.57
C PHE A 126 9.48 -10.66 10.49
N ILE A 127 10.01 -9.59 9.92
CA ILE A 127 10.04 -8.26 10.55
C ILE A 127 8.99 -7.40 9.87
N ALA A 128 7.94 -7.04 10.61
CA ALA A 128 6.84 -6.22 10.14
C ALA A 128 7.07 -4.73 10.42
N ALA A 129 6.53 -3.88 9.56
CA ALA A 129 6.70 -2.43 9.63
C ALA A 129 5.91 -1.81 10.79
N GLY A 130 6.61 -1.21 11.76
CA GLY A 130 6.02 -0.62 12.94
C GLY A 130 5.02 0.50 12.64
N HIS A 131 5.29 1.36 11.64
CA HIS A 131 4.37 2.45 11.29
C HIS A 131 3.03 1.94 10.72
N ALA A 132 3.00 0.81 10.03
CA ALA A 132 1.75 0.17 9.63
C ALA A 132 1.02 -0.38 10.86
N ALA A 133 1.75 -1.02 11.77
CA ALA A 133 1.19 -1.56 13.00
C ALA A 133 0.65 -0.50 13.96
N VAL A 134 1.15 0.74 13.92
CA VAL A 134 0.55 1.87 14.67
C VAL A 134 -0.88 2.15 14.21
N VAL A 135 -1.16 2.01 12.92
CA VAL A 135 -2.48 2.25 12.33
C VAL A 135 -3.42 1.05 12.56
N THR A 136 -2.92 -0.17 12.32
CA THR A 136 -3.75 -1.38 12.29
C THR A 136 -3.75 -2.17 13.61
N GLY A 137 -2.82 -1.88 14.51
CA GLY A 137 -2.50 -2.69 15.67
C GLY A 137 -1.55 -3.85 15.32
N TRP A 138 -0.62 -4.14 16.21
CA TRP A 138 0.36 -5.23 16.03
C TRP A 138 -0.30 -6.62 16.16
N ALA A 139 -1.41 -6.74 16.88
CA ALA A 139 -2.19 -7.97 17.02
C ALA A 139 -2.74 -8.49 15.67
N LEU A 140 -2.76 -7.65 14.62
CA LEU A 140 -3.11 -8.05 13.26
C LEU A 140 -2.28 -9.23 12.75
N PHE A 141 -1.04 -9.36 13.22
CA PHE A 141 -0.13 -10.42 12.80
C PHE A 141 -0.27 -11.73 13.61
N GLU A 142 -0.99 -11.73 14.74
CA GLU A 142 -1.19 -12.94 15.57
C GLU A 142 -1.84 -14.11 14.83
N PRO A 143 -2.92 -13.90 14.04
CA PRO A 143 -3.52 -15.00 13.26
C PRO A 143 -2.55 -15.56 12.21
N PHE A 144 -1.69 -14.74 11.64
CA PHE A 144 -0.65 -15.16 10.70
C PHE A 144 0.39 -16.04 11.39
N ALA A 145 0.95 -15.60 12.52
CA ALA A 145 1.94 -16.36 13.27
C ALA A 145 1.39 -17.72 13.72
N ALA A 146 0.14 -17.74 14.22
CA ALA A 146 -0.53 -18.95 14.65
C ALA A 146 -0.76 -19.96 13.51
N ARG A 147 -1.13 -19.50 12.31
CA ARG A 147 -1.38 -20.40 11.17
C ARG A 147 -0.10 -20.90 10.51
N THR A 148 0.91 -20.04 10.38
CA THR A 148 2.14 -20.37 9.63
C THR A 148 3.23 -21.01 10.51
N GLY A 149 3.10 -20.92 11.84
CA GLY A 149 4.15 -21.34 12.75
C GLY A 149 5.40 -20.45 12.70
N LYS A 150 5.31 -19.25 12.12
CA LYS A 150 6.44 -18.33 11.92
C LYS A 150 6.32 -17.10 12.80
N PRO A 151 7.35 -16.75 13.59
CA PRO A 151 7.33 -15.55 14.41
C PRO A 151 7.32 -14.26 13.59
N VAL A 152 6.71 -13.22 14.15
CA VAL A 152 6.69 -11.87 13.59
C VAL A 152 7.20 -10.89 14.64
N VAL A 153 8.18 -10.07 14.29
CA VAL A 153 8.63 -8.96 15.12
C VAL A 153 8.25 -7.66 14.45
N VAL A 154 7.44 -6.85 15.13
CA VAL A 154 7.08 -5.50 14.68
C VAL A 154 8.16 -4.53 15.14
N ALA A 155 8.73 -3.76 14.24
CA ALA A 155 9.83 -2.85 14.56
C ALA A 155 9.77 -1.52 13.82
N GLY A 156 10.41 -0.50 14.42
CA GLY A 156 10.71 0.77 13.77
C GLY A 156 11.75 0.64 12.64
N PHE A 157 12.24 1.78 12.16
CA PHE A 157 13.17 1.84 11.03
C PHE A 157 14.56 2.35 11.41
N GLU A 158 14.73 2.74 12.65
CA GLU A 158 16.04 3.16 13.13
C GLU A 158 16.99 1.94 13.17
N PRO A 159 18.31 2.15 12.96
CA PRO A 159 19.26 1.04 12.96
C PRO A 159 19.22 0.17 14.22
N LEU A 160 18.99 0.77 15.39
CA LEU A 160 18.86 0.03 16.64
C LEU A 160 17.58 -0.79 16.73
N ASP A 161 16.45 -0.26 16.22
CA ASP A 161 15.19 -0.99 16.17
C ASP A 161 15.31 -2.24 15.32
N ILE A 162 15.95 -2.10 14.14
CA ILE A 162 16.17 -3.22 13.23
C ILE A 162 17.09 -4.28 13.84
N LEU A 163 18.18 -3.86 14.51
CA LEU A 163 19.08 -4.80 15.18
C LEU A 163 18.39 -5.53 16.34
N ALA A 164 17.61 -4.80 17.14
CA ALA A 164 16.81 -5.40 18.22
C ALA A 164 15.76 -6.39 17.66
N ALA A 165 15.10 -6.03 16.56
CA ALA A 165 14.14 -6.89 15.90
C ALA A 165 14.79 -8.17 15.33
N VAL A 166 15.97 -8.06 14.71
CA VAL A 166 16.72 -9.22 14.22
C VAL A 166 17.11 -10.14 15.38
N LEU A 167 17.65 -9.59 16.47
CA LEU A 167 18.00 -10.36 17.64
C LEU A 167 16.79 -11.09 18.21
N LYS A 168 15.69 -10.37 18.42
CA LYS A 168 14.45 -10.96 18.95
C LYS A 168 13.87 -12.04 18.04
N LEU A 169 13.89 -11.81 16.72
CA LEU A 169 13.42 -12.78 15.74
C LEU A 169 14.24 -14.08 15.79
N VAL A 170 15.57 -13.96 15.88
CA VAL A 170 16.47 -15.13 16.01
C VAL A 170 16.21 -15.88 17.32
N GLU A 171 15.98 -15.18 18.43
CA GLU A 171 15.61 -15.82 19.70
C GLU A 171 14.31 -16.63 19.58
N LEU A 172 13.26 -16.04 18.98
CA LEU A 172 11.97 -16.71 18.77
C LEU A 172 12.11 -17.95 17.87
N ILE A 173 12.86 -17.83 16.78
CA ILE A 173 13.13 -18.97 15.87
C ILE A 173 13.88 -20.07 16.61
N ALA A 174 14.92 -19.73 17.38
CA ALA A 174 15.71 -20.70 18.13
C ALA A 174 14.89 -21.40 19.23
N ALA A 175 13.91 -20.70 19.82
CA ALA A 175 13.00 -21.25 20.81
C ALA A 175 11.85 -22.06 20.18
N GLY A 176 11.63 -22.00 18.88
CA GLY A 176 10.49 -22.60 18.19
C GLY A 176 9.16 -21.90 18.53
N GLU A 177 9.21 -20.63 18.90
CA GLU A 177 8.05 -19.84 19.29
C GLU A 177 7.44 -19.08 18.10
N ALA A 178 6.22 -19.44 17.71
CA ALA A 178 5.43 -18.74 16.69
C ALA A 178 4.57 -17.65 17.34
N SER A 179 5.20 -16.57 17.77
CA SER A 179 4.53 -15.45 18.45
C SER A 179 4.77 -14.12 17.73
N VAL A 180 3.98 -13.11 18.09
CA VAL A 180 4.20 -11.73 17.66
C VAL A 180 4.83 -10.94 18.78
N PHE A 181 5.91 -10.23 18.47
CA PHE A 181 6.59 -9.35 19.41
C PHE A 181 6.61 -7.92 18.84
N ASN A 182 6.28 -6.96 19.70
CA ASN A 182 6.34 -5.53 19.35
C ASN A 182 7.58 -4.94 20.04
N ALA A 183 8.60 -4.61 19.24
CA ALA A 183 9.89 -4.13 19.72
C ALA A 183 9.87 -2.64 20.08
#